data_79f543c9d5af83056fbbb941f819109f
#
_entry.id   79f543c9d5af83056fbbb941f819109f
#
_cell.length_a   1.000
_cell.length_b   1.000
_cell.length_c   1.000
_cell.angle_alpha   90.00
_cell.angle_beta   90.00
_cell.angle_gamma   90.00
#
_symmetry.space_group_name_H-M   'P 1'
#
loop_
_entity.id
_entity.type
_entity.pdbx_description
1 polymer ?
#
loop_
_entity_poly.entity_id
_entity_poly.type
_entity_poly.pdbx_seq_one_letter_code
_entity_poly.pdbx_strand_id
1 'polypeptide(L)'
;MTSKNTEIHLFRHGETDWNVEGRFQGIKVSKLTEKGVLQAKQLGNKLKNIKFDNIYSSPSLRTKQTAYNIWPNKKDKIRFLDELVEIRLGRLEGKLYSDIKENDFTSYDHFFNKPHLFSVEGAENFKELTNRSFKIITKLSKNSIGGRIAIVSHGAFIKSFMTYIDQKQIEEIWNPPFMDNCSHNIVLFNSENSFSITRYAGIDK
;
A
#
# COMPACT_ATOMS: atom_id res chain seq x y z
N MET A 1 24.72 1.61 -23.38
CA MET A 1 23.33 1.07 -23.32
C MET A 1 22.61 1.82 -22.21
N THR A 2 21.59 2.62 -22.52
CA THR A 2 20.80 3.30 -21.48
C THR A 2 20.09 2.24 -20.67
N SER A 3 20.43 2.14 -19.39
CA SER A 3 19.77 1.24 -18.42
C SER A 3 18.27 1.58 -18.40
N LYS A 4 17.44 0.63 -18.82
CA LYS A 4 15.98 0.84 -18.82
C LYS A 4 15.45 0.64 -17.41
N ASN A 5 15.01 1.73 -16.76
CA ASN A 5 14.37 1.67 -15.46
C ASN A 5 12.99 1.02 -15.53
N THR A 6 12.60 0.27 -14.50
CA THR A 6 11.21 -0.13 -14.30
C THR A 6 10.47 0.98 -13.56
N GLU A 7 9.35 1.44 -14.10
CA GLU A 7 8.48 2.43 -13.45
C GLU A 7 7.38 1.71 -12.67
N ILE A 8 7.32 1.94 -11.35
CA ILE A 8 6.41 1.26 -10.43
C ILE A 8 5.41 2.28 -9.89
N HIS A 9 4.13 2.08 -10.19
CA HIS A 9 3.02 2.87 -9.66
C HIS A 9 2.36 2.12 -8.51
N LEU A 10 2.42 2.67 -7.32
CA LEU A 10 1.80 2.12 -6.11
C LEU A 10 0.57 2.93 -5.74
N PHE A 11 -0.55 2.25 -5.53
CA PHE A 11 -1.84 2.85 -5.20
C PHE A 11 -2.39 2.28 -3.90
N ARG A 12 -2.77 3.13 -2.96
CA ARG A 12 -3.58 2.72 -1.81
C ARG A 12 -5.01 2.48 -2.26
N HIS A 13 -5.71 1.53 -1.67
CA HIS A 13 -7.15 1.32 -1.89
C HIS A 13 -7.98 2.57 -1.57
N GLY A 14 -9.19 2.67 -2.15
CA GLY A 14 -10.16 3.71 -1.85
C GLY A 14 -10.71 3.63 -0.41
N GLU A 15 -11.41 4.66 0.02
CA GLU A 15 -12.03 4.71 1.36
C GLU A 15 -12.94 3.51 1.59
N THR A 16 -12.85 2.91 2.79
CA THR A 16 -13.67 1.79 3.23
C THR A 16 -14.59 2.19 4.38
N ASP A 17 -15.63 1.40 4.63
CA ASP A 17 -16.47 1.47 5.83
C ASP A 17 -15.59 1.52 7.11
N TRP A 18 -14.58 0.68 7.22
CA TRP A 18 -13.67 0.63 8.36
C TRP A 18 -12.71 1.83 8.45
N ASN A 19 -12.43 2.53 7.34
CA ASN A 19 -11.72 3.81 7.43
C ASN A 19 -12.61 4.87 8.10
N VAL A 20 -13.90 4.91 7.73
CA VAL A 20 -14.88 5.86 8.30
C VAL A 20 -15.13 5.56 9.78
N GLU A 21 -15.24 4.29 10.14
CA GLU A 21 -15.47 3.85 11.51
C GLU A 21 -14.22 3.98 12.41
N GLY A 22 -13.03 4.18 11.85
CA GLY A 22 -11.78 4.20 12.63
C GLY A 22 -11.38 2.85 13.18
N ARG A 23 -11.43 1.78 12.34
CA ARG A 23 -11.04 0.42 12.75
C ARG A 23 -9.70 0.00 12.20
N PHE A 24 -9.00 -0.82 12.96
CA PHE A 24 -7.85 -1.59 12.51
C PHE A 24 -8.29 -2.63 11.47
N GLN A 25 -7.83 -2.50 10.22
CA GLN A 25 -8.31 -3.36 9.13
C GLN A 25 -7.51 -4.65 8.99
N GLY A 26 -6.18 -4.56 8.95
CA GLY A 26 -5.32 -5.71 8.69
C GLY A 26 -5.73 -6.46 7.42
N ILE A 27 -5.83 -7.78 7.51
CA ILE A 27 -6.25 -8.66 6.41
C ILE A 27 -7.76 -8.94 6.40
N LYS A 28 -8.51 -8.54 7.42
CA LYS A 28 -9.96 -8.75 7.47
C LYS A 28 -10.70 -7.98 6.39
N VAL A 29 -11.94 -8.43 6.14
CA VAL A 29 -12.78 -7.91 5.05
C VAL A 29 -13.39 -6.57 5.44
N SER A 30 -13.13 -5.56 4.62
CA SER A 30 -13.82 -4.28 4.58
C SER A 30 -14.12 -3.93 3.12
N LYS A 31 -15.18 -3.17 2.86
CA LYS A 31 -15.62 -2.82 1.52
C LYS A 31 -15.48 -1.32 1.27
N LEU A 32 -15.35 -0.93 0.02
CA LEU A 32 -15.33 0.49 -0.34
C LEU A 32 -16.67 1.14 0.00
N THR A 33 -16.60 2.38 0.50
CA THR A 33 -17.74 3.29 0.54
C THR A 33 -18.08 3.79 -0.88
N GLU A 34 -19.22 4.46 -1.05
CA GLU A 34 -19.53 5.14 -2.32
C GLU A 34 -18.45 6.17 -2.67
N LYS A 35 -17.95 6.90 -1.68
CA LYS A 35 -16.81 7.82 -1.85
C LYS A 35 -15.55 7.09 -2.28
N GLY A 36 -15.23 5.92 -1.69
CA GLY A 36 -14.10 5.10 -2.10
C GLY A 36 -14.20 4.60 -3.54
N VAL A 37 -15.40 4.23 -3.98
CA VAL A 37 -15.68 3.88 -5.39
C VAL A 37 -15.43 5.09 -6.31
N LEU A 38 -15.93 6.26 -5.93
CA LEU A 38 -15.71 7.49 -6.70
C LEU A 38 -14.22 7.87 -6.78
N GLN A 39 -13.49 7.79 -5.67
CA GLN A 39 -12.03 8.01 -5.63
C GLN A 39 -11.31 7.08 -6.63
N ALA A 40 -11.65 5.79 -6.65
CA ALA A 40 -11.03 4.82 -7.55
C ALA A 40 -11.35 5.12 -9.03
N LYS A 41 -12.59 5.50 -9.36
CA LYS A 41 -12.98 5.92 -10.71
C LYS A 41 -12.24 7.20 -11.17
N GLN A 42 -12.12 8.18 -10.29
CA GLN A 42 -11.36 9.42 -10.56
C GLN A 42 -9.88 9.14 -10.82
N LEU A 43 -9.28 8.24 -10.02
CA LEU A 43 -7.92 7.78 -10.25
C LEU A 43 -7.80 7.08 -11.61
N GLY A 44 -8.74 6.20 -11.97
CA GLY A 44 -8.80 5.55 -13.28
C GLY A 44 -8.82 6.56 -14.44
N ASN A 45 -9.60 7.64 -14.31
CA ASN A 45 -9.65 8.71 -15.30
C ASN A 45 -8.30 9.45 -15.45
N LYS A 46 -7.58 9.69 -14.33
CA LYS A 46 -6.23 10.29 -14.38
C LYS A 46 -5.21 9.36 -15.06
N LEU A 47 -5.40 8.04 -14.94
CA LEU A 47 -4.49 7.03 -15.46
C LEU A 47 -4.85 6.55 -16.89
N LYS A 48 -5.92 7.05 -17.52
CA LYS A 48 -6.45 6.55 -18.81
C LYS A 48 -5.43 6.52 -19.95
N ASN A 49 -4.49 7.46 -19.97
CA ASN A 49 -3.44 7.57 -20.98
C ASN A 49 -2.14 6.84 -20.60
N ILE A 50 -2.08 6.22 -19.41
CA ILE A 50 -0.91 5.49 -18.96
C ILE A 50 -1.10 4.01 -19.29
N LYS A 51 -0.16 3.45 -20.06
CA LYS A 51 -0.14 2.02 -20.35
C LYS A 51 0.69 1.31 -19.28
N PHE A 52 0.13 0.26 -18.68
CA PHE A 52 0.81 -0.63 -17.76
C PHE A 52 0.99 -1.99 -18.43
N ASP A 53 2.22 -2.53 -18.36
CA ASP A 53 2.54 -3.85 -18.89
C ASP A 53 1.99 -4.95 -17.98
N ASN A 54 2.02 -4.73 -16.67
CA ASN A 54 1.43 -5.61 -15.68
C ASN A 54 0.67 -4.84 -14.60
N ILE A 55 -0.45 -5.41 -14.15
CA ILE A 55 -1.28 -4.86 -13.08
C ILE A 55 -1.38 -5.92 -11.99
N TYR A 56 -0.95 -5.56 -10.78
CA TYR A 56 -1.01 -6.40 -9.59
C TYR A 56 -1.91 -5.79 -8.54
N SER A 57 -2.52 -6.61 -7.71
CA SER A 57 -3.31 -6.15 -6.57
C SER A 57 -3.20 -7.14 -5.41
N SER A 58 -3.30 -6.61 -4.19
CA SER A 58 -3.65 -7.44 -3.03
C SER A 58 -4.99 -8.13 -3.28
N PRO A 59 -5.21 -9.37 -2.79
CA PRO A 59 -6.47 -10.10 -2.95
C PRO A 59 -7.58 -9.62 -2.00
N SER A 60 -7.32 -8.66 -1.11
CA SER A 60 -8.33 -8.11 -0.20
C SER A 60 -9.50 -7.47 -0.97
N LEU A 61 -10.72 -7.55 -0.42
CA LEU A 61 -11.92 -7.05 -1.11
C LEU A 61 -11.79 -5.57 -1.50
N ARG A 62 -11.31 -4.71 -0.60
CA ARG A 62 -11.13 -3.26 -0.84
C ARG A 62 -10.14 -2.94 -1.96
N THR A 63 -9.05 -3.70 -2.08
CA THR A 63 -8.08 -3.52 -3.17
C THR A 63 -8.60 -4.06 -4.50
N LYS A 64 -9.30 -5.21 -4.50
CA LYS A 64 -10.01 -5.72 -5.68
C LYS A 64 -11.03 -4.71 -6.20
N GLN A 65 -11.89 -4.20 -5.32
CA GLN A 65 -12.87 -3.18 -5.71
C GLN A 65 -12.20 -1.92 -6.26
N THR A 66 -11.11 -1.47 -5.63
CA THR A 66 -10.33 -0.32 -6.12
C THR A 66 -9.78 -0.59 -7.51
N ALA A 67 -9.07 -1.71 -7.71
CA ALA A 67 -8.48 -2.06 -8.99
C ALA A 67 -9.53 -2.22 -10.10
N TYR A 68 -10.68 -2.83 -9.81
CA TYR A 68 -11.79 -2.98 -10.76
C TYR A 68 -12.45 -1.66 -11.16
N ASN A 69 -12.44 -0.64 -10.28
CA ASN A 69 -12.95 0.68 -10.61
C ASN A 69 -11.91 1.55 -11.34
N ILE A 70 -10.60 1.33 -11.12
CA ILE A 70 -9.53 1.97 -11.88
C ILE A 70 -9.49 1.42 -13.31
N TRP A 71 -9.59 0.10 -13.49
CA TRP A 71 -9.48 -0.58 -14.79
C TRP A 71 -10.68 -1.49 -15.08
N PRO A 72 -11.88 -0.94 -15.30
CA PRO A 72 -13.11 -1.75 -15.46
C PRO A 72 -13.04 -2.73 -16.64
N ASN A 73 -12.31 -2.38 -17.70
CA ASN A 73 -12.16 -3.18 -18.92
C ASN A 73 -10.91 -4.09 -18.93
N LYS A 74 -10.20 -4.23 -17.78
CA LYS A 74 -8.98 -5.05 -17.67
C LYS A 74 -9.01 -5.96 -16.44
N LYS A 75 -10.18 -6.29 -15.91
CA LYS A 75 -10.34 -7.08 -14.68
C LYS A 75 -9.66 -8.44 -14.76
N ASP A 76 -9.71 -9.08 -15.92
CA ASP A 76 -9.05 -10.35 -16.26
C ASP A 76 -7.53 -10.28 -16.30
N LYS A 77 -6.97 -9.08 -16.47
CA LYS A 77 -5.51 -8.84 -16.53
C LYS A 77 -4.88 -8.51 -15.19
N ILE A 78 -5.69 -8.37 -14.14
CA ILE A 78 -5.21 -8.05 -12.79
C ILE A 78 -4.77 -9.34 -12.10
N ARG A 79 -3.50 -9.39 -11.69
CA ARG A 79 -2.92 -10.51 -10.95
C ARG A 79 -2.98 -10.24 -9.45
N PHE A 80 -3.60 -11.15 -8.70
CA PHE A 80 -3.71 -11.05 -7.25
C PHE A 80 -2.56 -11.80 -6.58
N LEU A 81 -1.88 -11.13 -5.64
CA LEU A 81 -0.72 -11.68 -4.93
C LEU A 81 -0.90 -11.51 -3.42
N ASP A 82 -0.79 -12.61 -2.68
CA ASP A 82 -0.94 -12.60 -1.22
C ASP A 82 0.17 -11.81 -0.51
N GLU A 83 1.33 -11.70 -1.13
CA GLU A 83 2.43 -10.87 -0.60
C GLU A 83 2.14 -9.37 -0.59
N LEU A 84 1.07 -8.91 -1.28
CA LEU A 84 0.65 -7.50 -1.34
C LEU A 84 -0.40 -7.13 -0.27
N VAL A 85 -0.77 -8.04 0.64
CA VAL A 85 -1.75 -7.76 1.70
C VAL A 85 -1.22 -6.73 2.70
N GLU A 86 -2.15 -6.12 3.46
CA GLU A 86 -1.82 -5.18 4.52
C GLU A 86 -1.06 -5.88 5.66
N ILE A 87 -0.52 -5.11 6.57
CA ILE A 87 0.02 -5.61 7.84
C ILE A 87 -1.03 -6.48 8.53
N ARG A 88 -0.62 -7.67 8.97
CA ARG A 88 -1.48 -8.51 9.82
C ARG A 88 -1.50 -7.92 11.22
N LEU A 89 -2.68 -7.69 11.76
CA LEU A 89 -2.84 -7.00 13.04
C LEU A 89 -3.32 -7.92 14.18
N GLY A 90 -3.43 -9.24 13.89
CA GLY A 90 -3.78 -10.25 14.88
C GLY A 90 -5.09 -9.91 15.59
N ARG A 91 -5.07 -9.91 16.94
CA ARG A 91 -6.24 -9.63 17.75
C ARG A 91 -6.82 -8.21 17.62
N LEU A 92 -6.09 -7.27 17.02
CA LEU A 92 -6.56 -5.89 16.83
C LEU A 92 -7.50 -5.75 15.63
N GLU A 93 -7.49 -6.70 14.69
CA GLU A 93 -8.27 -6.60 13.45
C GLU A 93 -9.78 -6.50 13.71
N GLY A 94 -10.39 -5.44 13.19
CA GLY A 94 -11.81 -5.10 13.34
C GLY A 94 -12.13 -4.30 14.61
N LYS A 95 -11.17 -4.10 15.52
CA LYS A 95 -11.37 -3.27 16.72
C LYS A 95 -11.33 -1.78 16.35
N LEU A 96 -12.12 -0.97 17.06
CA LEU A 96 -12.04 0.49 16.95
C LEU A 96 -10.71 1.01 17.49
N TYR A 97 -10.19 2.04 16.87
CA TYR A 97 -8.98 2.74 17.41
C TYR A 97 -9.25 3.29 18.81
N SER A 98 -10.46 3.81 19.07
CA SER A 98 -10.89 4.30 20.39
C SER A 98 -10.83 3.21 21.46
N ASP A 99 -11.39 2.04 21.15
CA ASP A 99 -11.44 0.91 22.09
C ASP A 99 -10.05 0.42 22.47
N ILE A 100 -9.16 0.33 21.48
CA ILE A 100 -7.78 -0.08 21.73
C ILE A 100 -7.01 1.01 22.49
N LYS A 101 -7.23 2.28 22.15
CA LYS A 101 -6.63 3.40 22.88
C LYS A 101 -7.04 3.42 24.34
N GLU A 102 -8.28 3.07 24.67
CA GLU A 102 -8.80 3.05 26.03
C GLU A 102 -8.38 1.79 26.81
N ASN A 103 -8.49 0.60 26.17
CA ASN A 103 -8.36 -0.69 26.86
C ASN A 103 -6.99 -1.37 26.67
N ASP A 104 -6.17 -0.93 25.69
CA ASP A 104 -4.83 -1.45 25.38
C ASP A 104 -3.96 -0.34 24.79
N PHE A 105 -3.77 0.72 25.59
CA PHE A 105 -3.02 1.91 25.18
C PHE A 105 -1.62 1.57 24.61
N THR A 106 -0.95 0.58 25.17
CA THR A 106 0.38 0.17 24.71
C THR A 106 0.36 -0.29 23.25
N SER A 107 -0.58 -1.14 22.86
CA SER A 107 -0.70 -1.58 21.47
C SER A 107 -1.07 -0.43 20.53
N TYR A 108 -1.95 0.49 20.96
CA TYR A 108 -2.29 1.70 20.21
C TYR A 108 -1.09 2.62 20.04
N ASP A 109 -0.39 2.95 21.13
CA ASP A 109 0.78 3.84 21.12
C ASP A 109 1.92 3.27 20.28
N HIS A 110 2.19 1.96 20.43
CA HIS A 110 3.22 1.32 19.64
C HIS A 110 2.87 1.30 18.13
N PHE A 111 1.61 1.09 17.76
CA PHE A 111 1.23 1.12 16.35
C PHE A 111 1.40 2.51 15.71
N PHE A 112 0.95 3.58 16.39
CA PHE A 112 0.90 4.92 15.79
C PHE A 112 2.13 5.78 16.11
N ASN A 113 2.72 5.65 17.30
CA ASN A 113 3.78 6.55 17.78
C ASN A 113 5.14 5.88 17.93
N LYS A 114 5.18 4.55 18.13
CA LYS A 114 6.41 3.77 18.32
C LYS A 114 6.40 2.48 17.50
N PRO A 115 6.25 2.56 16.16
CA PRO A 115 6.04 1.39 15.31
C PRO A 115 7.17 0.35 15.38
N HIS A 116 8.38 0.74 15.73
CA HIS A 116 9.49 -0.18 15.97
C HIS A 116 9.30 -1.09 17.18
N LEU A 117 8.42 -0.71 18.12
CA LEU A 117 8.05 -1.50 19.30
C LEU A 117 6.74 -2.29 19.10
N PHE A 118 6.07 -2.13 17.95
CA PHE A 118 4.79 -2.80 17.74
C PHE A 118 4.96 -4.31 17.71
N SER A 119 4.37 -4.97 18.72
CA SER A 119 4.37 -6.42 18.89
C SER A 119 3.06 -6.84 19.55
N VAL A 120 2.19 -7.50 18.80
CA VAL A 120 0.88 -7.97 19.24
C VAL A 120 0.73 -9.43 18.80
N GLU A 121 0.12 -10.25 19.64
CA GLU A 121 -0.10 -11.66 19.36
C GLU A 121 -0.85 -11.87 18.03
N GLY A 122 -0.26 -12.70 17.18
CA GLY A 122 -0.78 -13.00 15.84
C GLY A 122 -0.62 -11.86 14.81
N ALA A 123 0.03 -10.75 15.18
CA ALA A 123 0.32 -9.65 14.27
C ALA A 123 1.70 -9.81 13.60
N GLU A 124 1.85 -9.16 12.45
CA GLU A 124 3.12 -8.89 11.79
C GLU A 124 3.71 -7.60 12.38
N ASN A 125 4.98 -7.55 12.70
CA ASN A 125 5.63 -6.30 13.09
C ASN A 125 6.07 -5.49 11.85
N PHE A 126 6.40 -4.20 12.06
CA PHE A 126 6.76 -3.31 10.94
C PHE A 126 8.07 -3.69 10.24
N LYS A 127 9.02 -4.37 10.92
CA LYS A 127 10.24 -4.87 10.28
C LYS A 127 9.93 -6.04 9.33
N GLU A 128 9.06 -6.94 9.75
CA GLU A 128 8.59 -8.05 8.89
C GLU A 128 7.83 -7.52 7.68
N LEU A 129 6.91 -6.56 7.89
CA LEU A 129 6.17 -5.90 6.82
C LEU A 129 7.10 -5.20 5.83
N THR A 130 8.10 -4.45 6.33
CA THR A 130 9.10 -3.77 5.49
C THR A 130 9.87 -4.77 4.63
N ASN A 131 10.36 -5.86 5.23
CA ASN A 131 11.06 -6.91 4.51
C ASN A 131 10.18 -7.57 3.43
N ARG A 132 8.92 -7.87 3.75
CA ARG A 132 7.95 -8.46 2.81
C ARG A 132 7.66 -7.51 1.66
N SER A 133 7.37 -6.25 1.95
CA SER A 133 7.06 -5.24 0.93
C SER A 133 8.24 -5.00 -0.01
N PHE A 134 9.44 -4.85 0.54
CA PHE A 134 10.67 -4.67 -0.25
C PHE A 134 10.95 -5.88 -1.13
N LYS A 135 10.86 -7.09 -0.58
CA LYS A 135 11.11 -8.35 -1.31
C LYS A 135 10.18 -8.52 -2.51
N ILE A 136 8.88 -8.34 -2.30
CA ILE A 136 7.90 -8.54 -3.40
C ILE A 136 8.01 -7.45 -4.46
N ILE A 137 8.13 -6.16 -4.07
CA ILE A 137 8.24 -5.07 -5.04
C ILE A 137 9.53 -5.21 -5.85
N THR A 138 10.67 -5.56 -5.23
CA THR A 138 11.92 -5.84 -5.94
C THR A 138 11.76 -6.99 -6.94
N LYS A 139 11.10 -8.09 -6.54
CA LYS A 139 10.84 -9.23 -7.44
C LYS A 139 10.03 -8.82 -8.67
N LEU A 140 8.94 -8.06 -8.46
CA LEU A 140 8.09 -7.60 -9.55
C LEU A 140 8.81 -6.62 -10.47
N SER A 141 9.65 -5.74 -9.91
CA SER A 141 10.47 -4.79 -10.65
C SER A 141 11.50 -5.50 -11.56
N LYS A 142 12.21 -6.49 -11.01
CA LYS A 142 13.16 -7.31 -11.79
C LYS A 142 12.51 -8.06 -12.94
N ASN A 143 11.28 -8.53 -12.75
CA ASN A 143 10.52 -9.25 -13.78
C ASN A 143 9.91 -8.31 -14.84
N SER A 144 10.09 -6.99 -14.72
CA SER A 144 9.47 -5.98 -15.58
C SER A 144 10.47 -4.92 -16.05
N ILE A 145 11.75 -5.29 -16.19
CA ILE A 145 12.83 -4.35 -16.56
C ILE A 145 12.48 -3.56 -17.81
N GLY A 146 12.55 -2.22 -17.70
CA GLY A 146 12.24 -1.30 -18.79
C GLY A 146 10.73 -1.11 -19.03
N GLY A 147 9.89 -1.75 -18.23
CA GLY A 147 8.43 -1.66 -18.31
C GLY A 147 7.83 -0.77 -17.23
N ARG A 148 6.50 -0.70 -17.25
CA ARG A 148 5.69 0.03 -16.27
C ARG A 148 4.70 -0.91 -15.61
N ILE A 149 4.70 -0.97 -14.27
CA ILE A 149 3.81 -1.81 -13.48
C ILE A 149 2.92 -0.98 -12.55
N ALA A 150 1.71 -1.48 -12.34
CA ALA A 150 0.75 -0.94 -11.38
C ALA A 150 0.55 -1.94 -10.23
N ILE A 151 0.52 -1.45 -8.99
CA ILE A 151 0.30 -2.26 -7.78
C ILE A 151 -0.73 -1.56 -6.91
N VAL A 152 -1.87 -2.21 -6.66
CA VAL A 152 -2.89 -1.74 -5.72
C VAL A 152 -2.72 -2.48 -4.40
N SER A 153 -2.44 -1.73 -3.32
CA SER A 153 -2.18 -2.29 -2.01
C SER A 153 -2.75 -1.38 -0.89
N HIS A 154 -2.08 -1.29 0.24
CA HIS A 154 -2.60 -0.74 1.49
C HIS A 154 -1.69 0.33 2.08
N GLY A 155 -2.20 1.01 3.12
CA GLY A 155 -1.52 2.14 3.74
C GLY A 155 -0.19 1.78 4.38
N ALA A 156 -0.20 0.85 5.36
CA ALA A 156 1.02 0.48 6.06
C ALA A 156 2.01 -0.26 5.15
N PHE A 157 1.51 -1.14 4.26
CA PHE A 157 2.36 -1.82 3.26
C PHE A 157 3.15 -0.83 2.40
N ILE A 158 2.48 0.15 1.79
CA ILE A 158 3.15 1.14 0.93
C ILE A 158 4.06 2.04 1.75
N LYS A 159 3.61 2.52 2.93
CA LYS A 159 4.42 3.35 3.81
C LYS A 159 5.69 2.66 4.25
N SER A 160 5.63 1.37 4.62
CA SER A 160 6.82 0.59 5.01
C SER A 160 7.84 0.52 3.89
N PHE A 161 7.40 0.22 2.67
CA PHE A 161 8.28 0.21 1.50
C PHE A 161 8.88 1.58 1.20
N MET A 162 8.04 2.64 1.15
CA MET A 162 8.47 4.00 0.83
C MET A 162 9.45 4.55 1.88
N THR A 163 9.17 4.33 3.17
CA THR A 163 10.05 4.74 4.29
C THR A 163 11.42 4.08 4.17
N TYR A 164 11.45 2.78 3.86
CA TYR A 164 12.69 2.02 3.71
C TYR A 164 13.54 2.53 2.54
N ILE A 165 12.95 2.74 1.35
CA ILE A 165 13.71 3.22 0.18
C ILE A 165 14.09 4.70 0.27
N ASP A 166 13.38 5.50 1.11
CA ASP A 166 13.73 6.88 1.47
C ASP A 166 14.80 6.93 2.59
N GLN A 167 15.37 5.76 2.98
CA GLN A 167 16.41 5.57 3.99
C GLN A 167 16.04 6.13 5.38
N LYS A 168 14.74 6.15 5.70
CA LYS A 168 14.21 6.57 6.99
C LYS A 168 14.07 5.40 7.94
N GLN A 169 14.04 5.72 9.24
CA GLN A 169 13.84 4.71 10.28
C GLN A 169 12.37 4.28 10.38
N ILE A 170 12.12 3.08 10.94
CA ILE A 170 10.75 2.55 11.13
C ILE A 170 9.89 3.50 11.97
N GLU A 171 10.48 4.20 12.92
CA GLU A 171 9.84 5.20 13.77
C GLU A 171 9.16 6.31 12.98
N GLU A 172 9.66 6.59 11.78
CA GLU A 172 9.18 7.66 10.92
C GLU A 172 8.08 7.22 9.94
N ILE A 173 7.63 5.95 10.02
CA ILE A 173 6.71 5.38 9.03
C ILE A 173 5.41 6.19 8.89
N TRP A 174 4.92 6.77 9.99
CA TRP A 174 3.70 7.57 9.99
C TRP A 174 3.93 9.08 9.78
N ASN A 175 5.19 9.51 9.62
CA ASN A 175 5.49 10.91 9.29
C ASN A 175 4.97 11.28 7.88
N PRO A 176 4.71 12.58 7.61
CA PRO A 176 4.36 13.05 6.27
C PRO A 176 5.38 12.63 5.19
N PRO A 177 4.93 12.48 3.93
CA PRO A 177 3.56 12.72 3.45
C PRO A 177 2.60 11.59 3.84
N PHE A 178 1.36 11.95 4.18
CA PHE A 178 0.34 10.97 4.57
C PHE A 178 -0.20 10.20 3.37
N MET A 179 -0.46 8.92 3.58
CA MET A 179 -0.93 8.02 2.52
C MET A 179 -2.46 8.02 2.46
N ASP A 180 -3.06 9.00 1.80
CA ASP A 180 -4.52 9.09 1.63
C ASP A 180 -5.09 7.95 0.77
N ASN A 181 -6.41 7.73 0.87
CA ASN A 181 -7.08 6.76 0.03
C ASN A 181 -6.95 7.10 -1.45
N CYS A 182 -6.68 6.09 -2.30
CA CYS A 182 -6.32 6.26 -3.70
C CYS A 182 -5.11 7.16 -3.97
N SER A 183 -4.23 7.38 -2.98
CA SER A 183 -2.96 8.06 -3.21
C SER A 183 -2.11 7.31 -4.24
N HIS A 184 -1.39 8.07 -5.04
CA HIS A 184 -0.56 7.57 -6.14
C HIS A 184 0.91 7.88 -5.87
N ASN A 185 1.73 6.84 -5.83
CA ASN A 185 3.17 6.90 -5.65
C ASN A 185 3.85 6.35 -6.89
N ILE A 186 5.00 6.93 -7.27
CA ILE A 186 5.81 6.46 -8.40
C ILE A 186 7.24 6.29 -7.94
N VAL A 187 7.81 5.15 -8.26
CA VAL A 187 9.17 4.76 -7.94
C VAL A 187 9.83 4.21 -9.19
N LEU A 188 11.08 4.57 -9.42
CA LEU A 188 11.91 3.98 -10.47
C LEU A 188 12.85 2.96 -9.85
N PHE A 189 12.93 1.79 -10.47
CA PHE A 189 13.90 0.75 -10.14
C PHE A 189 14.90 0.61 -11.27
N ASN A 190 16.19 0.73 -10.96
CA ASN A 190 17.28 0.74 -11.95
C ASN A 190 18.03 -0.59 -12.04
N SER A 191 18.97 -0.67 -12.96
CA SER A 191 19.82 -1.84 -13.18
C SER A 191 20.78 -2.16 -12.01
N GLU A 192 21.04 -1.20 -11.13
CA GLU A 192 21.89 -1.35 -9.95
C GLU A 192 21.12 -1.89 -8.74
N ASN A 193 19.84 -2.31 -8.95
CA ASN A 193 18.91 -2.76 -7.94
C ASN A 193 18.57 -1.69 -6.87
N SER A 194 18.67 -0.41 -7.23
CA SER A 194 18.27 0.70 -6.37
C SER A 194 16.93 1.31 -6.78
N PHE A 195 16.26 1.94 -5.82
CA PHE A 195 14.99 2.64 -6.00
C PHE A 195 15.18 4.14 -5.86
N SER A 196 14.46 4.92 -6.67
CA SER A 196 14.33 6.36 -6.51
C SER A 196 12.86 6.76 -6.52
N ILE A 197 12.45 7.63 -5.59
CA ILE A 197 11.07 8.09 -5.46
C ILE A 197 10.90 9.32 -6.36
N THR A 198 9.95 9.27 -7.30
CA THR A 198 9.60 10.40 -8.17
C THR A 198 8.26 11.02 -7.82
N ARG A 199 7.39 10.25 -7.11
CA ARG A 199 6.13 10.76 -6.53
C ARG A 199 5.85 10.06 -5.22
N TYR A 200 5.47 10.83 -4.19
CA TYR A 200 5.10 10.30 -2.89
C TYR A 200 3.76 10.88 -2.43
N ALA A 201 2.79 10.03 -2.15
CA ALA A 201 1.43 10.38 -1.74
C ALA A 201 0.76 11.45 -2.63
N GLY A 202 1.01 11.37 -3.95
CA GLY A 202 0.46 12.32 -4.94
C GLY A 202 1.31 13.56 -5.17
N ILE A 203 2.40 13.77 -4.42
CA ILE A 203 3.30 14.92 -4.53
C ILE A 203 4.53 14.50 -5.34
N ASP A 204 4.84 15.20 -6.41
CA ASP A 204 6.05 14.98 -7.21
C ASP A 204 7.29 15.42 -6.42
N LYS A 205 8.38 14.63 -6.52
CA LYS A 205 9.69 14.88 -5.89
C LYS A 205 10.73 15.29 -6.92
#